data_ad9472a163269e3bfbd17f30bf375ab7
#
_entry.id   ad9472a163269e3bfbd17f30bf375ab7
#
_cell.length_a   1.000
_cell.length_b   1.000
_cell.length_c   1.000
_cell.angle_alpha   90.00
_cell.angle_beta   90.00
_cell.angle_gamma   90.00
#
_symmetry.space_group_name_H-M   'P 1'
#
loop_
_entity.id
_entity.type
_entity.pdbx_description
1 polymer ?
#
loop_
_entity_poly.entity_id
_entity_poly.type
_entity_poly.pdbx_seq_one_letter_code
_entity_poly.pdbx_strand_id
1 'polypeptide(L)'
;MLWRMLRQSWGRNLRRKVLAIITVFLASSLISALLAVSIDIGDKMSRELKSYGANILIEPAGQAALPALFSESSNPLSGQDFLDEAELPNIKDIFWRNNIVGFAPMLGGEASVEGEPVRILGTFFSQPVDIPDEEGYETGQKTVSPYWQVTGDWPQEPAGAEPQTLVGHALARQMGWKPGDKLTLRTEGEAVQVTVSGILSSGGDEDNQLVMPLSTVQHLLGLPGKVQAIRVSALTVPENELSRRARENLDALNAEEYDLWYCTAYVSSIAHQLEEAISGAEVRPVWQVAASEGVVIDKIQLLMAVVTVAALVASAMGIASLMTSTIMERAKEIGLMKALGARQWQI
;
A
#
# COMPACT_ATOMS: atom_id res chain seq x y z
N MET A 1 35.29 -32.46 -43.42
CA MET A 1 34.12 -32.90 -44.19
C MET A 1 32.80 -32.51 -43.52
N LEU A 2 32.59 -32.75 -42.24
CA LEU A 2 31.36 -32.43 -41.50
C LEU A 2 30.93 -30.96 -41.63
N TRP A 3 31.83 -29.98 -41.51
CA TRP A 3 31.52 -28.55 -41.61
C TRP A 3 31.03 -28.13 -43.02
N ARG A 4 31.56 -28.74 -44.08
CA ARG A 4 31.07 -28.49 -45.44
C ARG A 4 29.69 -29.07 -45.65
N MET A 5 29.38 -30.27 -45.11
CA MET A 5 28.06 -30.88 -45.16
C MET A 5 27.02 -30.08 -44.36
N LEU A 6 27.37 -29.59 -43.17
CA LEU A 6 26.51 -28.72 -42.37
C LEU A 6 26.18 -27.39 -43.10
N ARG A 7 27.19 -26.77 -43.71
CA ARG A 7 27.02 -25.51 -44.44
C ARG A 7 26.17 -25.69 -45.72
N GLN A 8 26.32 -26.81 -46.43
CA GLN A 8 25.50 -27.15 -47.61
C GLN A 8 24.07 -27.58 -47.22
N SER A 9 23.92 -28.26 -46.07
CA SER A 9 22.61 -28.59 -45.51
C SER A 9 21.88 -27.33 -45.02
N TRP A 10 22.59 -26.30 -44.54
CA TRP A 10 21.96 -25.07 -44.10
C TRP A 10 21.39 -24.22 -45.26
N GLY A 11 22.03 -24.22 -46.43
CA GLY A 11 21.54 -23.53 -47.62
C GLY A 11 20.31 -24.16 -48.28
N ARG A 12 20.05 -25.43 -48.03
CA ARG A 12 18.89 -26.16 -48.57
C ARG A 12 17.69 -25.95 -47.64
N ASN A 13 16.60 -25.35 -48.13
CA ASN A 13 15.38 -25.00 -47.39
C ASN A 13 15.54 -23.89 -46.30
N LEU A 14 16.35 -22.87 -46.58
CA LEU A 14 16.66 -21.77 -45.66
C LEU A 14 15.38 -21.11 -45.14
N ARG A 15 14.37 -20.88 -45.97
CA ARG A 15 13.10 -20.24 -45.57
C ARG A 15 12.39 -20.96 -44.43
N ARG A 16 12.40 -22.30 -44.41
CA ARG A 16 11.73 -23.10 -43.37
C ARG A 16 12.49 -23.15 -42.07
N LYS A 17 13.83 -23.23 -42.15
CA LYS A 17 14.71 -23.18 -40.98
C LYS A 17 14.60 -21.81 -40.28
N VAL A 18 14.55 -20.75 -41.10
CA VAL A 18 14.32 -19.39 -40.63
C VAL A 18 12.94 -19.26 -39.96
N LEU A 19 11.88 -19.82 -40.56
CA LEU A 19 10.55 -19.85 -39.97
C LEU A 19 10.54 -20.59 -38.62
N ALA A 20 11.17 -21.76 -38.53
CA ALA A 20 11.25 -22.52 -37.28
C ALA A 20 12.02 -21.74 -36.20
N ILE A 21 13.14 -21.11 -36.55
CA ILE A 21 13.92 -20.27 -35.65
C ILE A 21 13.09 -19.06 -35.17
N ILE A 22 12.39 -18.38 -36.08
CA ILE A 22 11.53 -17.24 -35.75
C ILE A 22 10.41 -17.69 -34.80
N THR A 23 9.78 -18.84 -35.05
CA THR A 23 8.71 -19.35 -34.18
C THR A 23 9.21 -19.65 -32.78
N VAL A 24 10.36 -20.32 -32.65
CA VAL A 24 10.97 -20.61 -31.33
C VAL A 24 11.42 -19.34 -30.65
N PHE A 25 12.00 -18.39 -31.38
CA PHE A 25 12.44 -17.11 -30.86
C PHE A 25 11.25 -16.29 -30.34
N LEU A 26 10.17 -16.17 -31.12
CA LEU A 26 8.96 -15.46 -30.72
C LEU A 26 8.31 -16.10 -29.48
N ALA A 27 8.24 -17.45 -29.46
CA ALA A 27 7.70 -18.17 -28.31
C ALA A 27 8.53 -17.93 -27.04
N SER A 28 9.85 -18.07 -27.14
CA SER A 28 10.77 -17.83 -26.01
C SER A 28 10.74 -16.37 -25.54
N SER A 29 10.71 -15.41 -26.49
CA SER A 29 10.61 -13.98 -26.18
C SER A 29 9.29 -13.65 -25.47
N LEU A 30 8.17 -14.21 -25.94
CA LEU A 30 6.85 -14.00 -25.32
C LEU A 30 6.82 -14.55 -23.88
N ILE A 31 7.33 -15.76 -23.66
CA ILE A 31 7.39 -16.37 -22.32
C ILE A 31 8.27 -15.54 -21.40
N SER A 32 9.46 -15.13 -21.86
CA SER A 32 10.38 -14.31 -21.09
C SER A 32 9.78 -12.95 -20.75
N ALA A 33 9.09 -12.31 -21.71
CA ALA A 33 8.39 -11.04 -21.49
C ALA A 33 7.25 -11.18 -20.48
N LEU A 34 6.44 -12.23 -20.57
CA LEU A 34 5.34 -12.49 -19.61
C LEU A 34 5.85 -12.75 -18.20
N LEU A 35 6.95 -13.50 -18.05
CA LEU A 35 7.57 -13.73 -16.75
C LEU A 35 8.14 -12.43 -16.17
N ALA A 36 8.85 -11.64 -16.98
CA ALA A 36 9.41 -10.35 -16.54
C ALA A 36 8.30 -9.38 -16.12
N VAL A 37 7.22 -9.29 -16.89
CA VAL A 37 6.06 -8.44 -16.58
C VAL A 37 5.35 -8.95 -15.32
N SER A 38 5.23 -10.26 -15.11
CA SER A 38 4.60 -10.84 -13.92
C SER A 38 5.34 -10.46 -12.64
N ILE A 39 6.68 -10.48 -12.68
CA ILE A 39 7.52 -10.09 -11.54
C ILE A 39 7.46 -8.57 -11.31
N ASP A 40 7.62 -7.78 -12.37
CA ASP A 40 7.65 -6.31 -12.30
C ASP A 40 6.30 -5.71 -11.86
N ILE A 41 5.17 -6.29 -12.32
CA ILE A 41 3.83 -5.88 -11.87
C ILE A 41 3.65 -6.18 -10.39
N GLY A 42 4.06 -7.34 -9.89
CA GLY A 42 3.98 -7.65 -8.46
C GLY A 42 4.70 -6.62 -7.60
N ASP A 43 5.93 -6.28 -7.98
CA ASP A 43 6.75 -5.30 -7.25
C ASP A 43 6.23 -3.86 -7.37
N LYS A 44 5.73 -3.45 -8.54
CA LYS A 44 5.16 -2.11 -8.74
C LYS A 44 3.82 -1.95 -8.06
N MET A 45 2.92 -2.93 -8.19
CA MET A 45 1.62 -2.90 -7.49
C MET A 45 1.83 -2.84 -5.98
N SER A 46 2.76 -3.63 -5.44
CA SER A 46 3.10 -3.56 -4.02
C SER A 46 3.61 -2.18 -3.59
N ARG A 47 4.37 -1.47 -4.43
CA ARG A 47 4.83 -0.11 -4.13
C ARG A 47 3.75 0.95 -4.33
N GLU A 48 2.93 0.84 -5.35
CA GLU A 48 1.87 1.81 -5.62
C GLU A 48 0.68 1.66 -4.67
N LEU A 49 0.28 0.43 -4.31
CA LEU A 49 -0.74 0.21 -3.28
C LEU A 49 -0.28 0.69 -1.90
N LYS A 50 1.02 0.65 -1.61
CA LYS A 50 1.63 1.22 -0.39
C LYS A 50 1.56 2.75 -0.33
N SER A 51 1.36 3.43 -1.46
CA SER A 51 1.17 4.89 -1.49
C SER A 51 -0.29 5.31 -1.22
N TYR A 52 -1.21 4.37 -0.99
CA TYR A 52 -2.62 4.66 -0.75
C TYR A 52 -2.98 5.03 0.70
N GLY A 53 -2.00 5.27 1.55
CA GLY A 53 -2.24 5.81 2.89
C GLY A 53 -1.83 4.88 4.02
N ALA A 54 -2.30 5.22 5.23
CA ALA A 54 -2.02 4.46 6.43
C ALA A 54 -2.62 3.05 6.35
N ASN A 55 -1.80 2.05 6.62
CA ASN A 55 -2.22 0.65 6.71
C ASN A 55 -2.29 0.12 8.16
N ILE A 56 -1.91 0.94 9.13
CA ILE A 56 -1.99 0.64 10.55
C ILE A 56 -2.65 1.82 11.26
N LEU A 57 -3.55 1.52 12.19
CA LEU A 57 -4.22 2.50 13.06
C LEU A 57 -3.91 2.14 14.51
N ILE A 58 -3.45 3.13 15.27
CA ILE A 58 -3.17 3.01 16.70
C ILE A 58 -4.23 3.81 17.44
N GLU A 59 -4.93 3.18 18.36
CA GLU A 59 -5.99 3.78 19.18
C GLU A 59 -5.76 3.43 20.65
N PRO A 60 -6.32 4.19 21.62
CA PRO A 60 -6.28 3.80 23.02
C PRO A 60 -6.98 2.46 23.25
N ALA A 61 -6.38 1.60 24.09
CA ALA A 61 -6.98 0.32 24.44
C ALA A 61 -8.34 0.51 25.13
N GLY A 62 -9.33 -0.29 24.71
CA GLY A 62 -10.70 -0.21 25.25
C GLY A 62 -11.70 0.59 24.42
N GLN A 63 -11.27 1.46 23.51
CA GLN A 63 -12.18 2.15 22.56
C GLN A 63 -12.58 1.28 21.38
N ALA A 64 -11.78 0.30 21.08
CA ALA A 64 -11.94 -0.63 19.98
C ALA A 64 -13.23 -1.48 20.00
N ALA A 65 -13.91 -1.56 21.12
CA ALA A 65 -15.12 -2.37 21.28
C ALA A 65 -16.43 -1.62 20.94
N LEU A 66 -16.39 -0.30 20.72
CA LEU A 66 -17.57 0.49 20.41
C LEU A 66 -17.68 0.67 18.88
N PRO A 67 -18.66 0.07 18.20
CA PRO A 67 -18.92 0.39 16.81
C PRO A 67 -19.20 1.90 16.67
N ALA A 68 -18.69 2.51 15.60
CA ALA A 68 -18.91 3.93 15.28
C ALA A 68 -20.40 4.37 15.25
N LEU A 69 -21.31 3.42 15.35
CA LEU A 69 -22.77 3.62 15.41
C LEU A 69 -23.30 4.23 16.73
N PHE A 70 -22.48 4.28 17.78
CA PHE A 70 -22.91 4.82 19.09
C PHE A 70 -22.35 6.21 19.41
N SER A 71 -21.59 6.82 18.53
CA SER A 71 -21.00 8.16 18.74
C SER A 71 -21.94 9.33 18.44
N GLU A 72 -23.23 9.10 18.23
CA GLU A 72 -24.16 10.18 17.85
C GLU A 72 -24.81 10.97 19.00
N SER A 73 -24.53 10.70 20.24
CA SER A 73 -25.11 11.53 21.32
C SER A 73 -24.27 11.60 22.58
N SER A 74 -24.00 12.84 22.96
CA SER A 74 -23.44 13.38 24.21
C SER A 74 -21.92 13.48 24.25
N ASN A 75 -21.46 14.72 24.36
CA ASN A 75 -20.11 15.20 24.61
C ASN A 75 -19.01 14.14 24.30
N PRO A 76 -18.51 14.09 23.06
CA PRO A 76 -17.71 12.97 22.59
C PRO A 76 -16.37 12.79 23.32
N LEU A 77 -16.01 13.71 24.19
CA LEU A 77 -14.74 13.72 24.92
C LEU A 77 -14.85 13.22 26.38
N SER A 78 -16.05 13.07 26.91
CA SER A 78 -16.22 12.58 28.27
C SER A 78 -16.14 11.07 28.37
N GLY A 79 -15.00 10.55 28.81
CA GLY A 79 -14.74 9.10 28.98
C GLY A 79 -13.94 8.46 27.88
N GLN A 80 -13.34 9.22 26.98
CA GLN A 80 -12.36 8.72 26.03
C GLN A 80 -10.97 8.70 26.67
N ASP A 81 -10.28 7.58 26.53
CA ASP A 81 -8.84 7.53 26.79
C ASP A 81 -8.09 8.16 25.61
N PHE A 82 -6.96 8.76 25.88
CA PHE A 82 -6.09 9.38 24.87
C PHE A 82 -4.69 8.80 24.97
N LEU A 83 -4.00 8.75 23.86
CA LEU A 83 -2.57 8.48 23.80
C LEU A 83 -1.78 9.76 24.08
N ASP A 84 -0.56 9.60 24.55
CA ASP A 84 0.34 10.73 24.80
C ASP A 84 1.15 11.07 23.54
N GLU A 85 1.16 12.35 23.15
CA GLU A 85 1.97 12.84 22.03
C GLU A 85 3.48 12.58 22.26
N ALA A 86 3.91 12.60 23.54
CA ALA A 86 5.31 12.32 23.89
C ALA A 86 5.78 10.91 23.53
N GLU A 87 4.86 9.96 23.32
CA GLU A 87 5.19 8.58 22.92
C GLU A 87 5.31 8.39 21.40
N LEU A 88 5.00 9.42 20.59
CA LEU A 88 5.10 9.32 19.12
C LEU A 88 6.48 8.89 18.60
N PRO A 89 7.63 9.31 19.19
CA PRO A 89 8.94 8.84 18.76
C PRO A 89 9.12 7.32 18.87
N ASN A 90 8.42 6.65 19.83
CA ASN A 90 8.50 5.20 20.04
C ASN A 90 8.02 4.41 18.83
N ILE A 91 7.22 5.02 17.93
CA ILE A 91 6.81 4.40 16.65
C ILE A 91 8.02 4.02 15.80
N LYS A 92 9.12 4.77 15.93
CA LYS A 92 10.39 4.49 15.25
C LYS A 92 11.41 3.75 16.15
N ASP A 93 11.03 3.31 17.33
CA ASP A 93 11.87 2.52 18.24
C ASP A 93 11.46 1.04 18.27
N ILE A 94 11.10 0.49 17.11
CA ILE A 94 10.73 -0.91 16.88
C ILE A 94 11.74 -1.60 15.95
N PHE A 95 11.74 -2.93 15.92
CA PHE A 95 12.61 -3.69 15.01
C PHE A 95 12.40 -3.28 13.54
N TRP A 96 11.15 -3.04 13.12
CA TRP A 96 10.77 -2.63 11.77
C TRP A 96 10.81 -1.12 11.52
N ARG A 97 11.58 -0.34 12.30
CA ARG A 97 11.70 1.12 12.20
C ARG A 97 11.90 1.64 10.76
N ASN A 98 12.73 0.94 9.98
CA ASN A 98 13.04 1.33 8.59
C ASN A 98 11.89 1.06 7.62
N ASN A 99 10.91 0.26 8.01
CA ASN A 99 9.71 0.01 7.24
C ASN A 99 8.61 1.04 7.51
N ILE A 100 8.70 1.82 8.59
CA ILE A 100 7.79 2.92 8.87
C ILE A 100 8.10 4.07 7.93
N VAL A 101 7.19 4.33 6.99
CA VAL A 101 7.29 5.43 6.00
C VAL A 101 6.97 6.76 6.66
N GLY A 102 5.93 6.78 7.50
CA GLY A 102 5.50 7.94 8.25
C GLY A 102 4.32 7.63 9.15
N PHE A 103 4.04 8.57 10.03
CA PHE A 103 2.85 8.53 10.90
C PHE A 103 2.25 9.92 11.06
N ALA A 104 0.97 9.97 11.35
CA ALA A 104 0.24 11.21 11.59
C ALA A 104 -0.70 11.03 12.78
N PRO A 105 -0.47 11.74 13.89
CA PRO A 105 -1.39 11.77 15.01
C PRO A 105 -2.68 12.48 14.61
N MET A 106 -3.78 12.10 15.24
CA MET A 106 -5.10 12.64 14.98
C MET A 106 -5.80 12.97 16.30
N LEU A 107 -6.41 14.14 16.35
CA LEU A 107 -7.28 14.57 17.45
C LEU A 107 -8.54 15.19 16.85
N GLY A 108 -9.65 14.50 16.95
CA GLY A 108 -10.96 14.96 16.47
C GLY A 108 -11.74 15.71 17.56
N GLY A 109 -12.59 16.62 17.14
CA GLY A 109 -13.51 17.32 18.02
C GLY A 109 -14.58 18.08 17.27
N GLU A 110 -15.39 18.83 18.00
CA GLU A 110 -16.41 19.71 17.44
C GLU A 110 -16.19 21.15 17.91
N ALA A 111 -16.39 22.09 17.00
CA ALA A 111 -16.39 23.51 17.28
C ALA A 111 -17.59 24.17 16.58
N SER A 112 -17.99 25.36 16.99
CA SER A 112 -18.99 26.13 16.28
C SER A 112 -18.35 27.29 15.53
N VAL A 113 -18.80 27.49 14.28
CA VAL A 113 -18.46 28.65 13.45
C VAL A 113 -19.75 29.39 13.15
N GLU A 114 -19.85 30.65 13.57
CA GLU A 114 -21.08 31.46 13.39
C GLU A 114 -22.36 30.82 13.96
N GLY A 115 -22.21 29.89 14.90
CA GLY A 115 -23.33 29.18 15.53
C GLY A 115 -23.65 27.82 14.91
N GLU A 116 -23.04 27.46 13.80
CA GLU A 116 -23.19 26.15 13.16
C GLU A 116 -22.11 25.18 13.69
N PRO A 117 -22.47 23.94 14.05
CA PRO A 117 -21.51 22.93 14.50
C PRO A 117 -20.66 22.43 13.34
N VAL A 118 -19.37 22.41 13.52
CA VAL A 118 -18.39 21.94 12.53
C VAL A 118 -17.41 20.98 13.18
N ARG A 119 -17.15 19.85 12.53
CA ARG A 119 -16.10 18.92 12.97
C ARG A 119 -14.72 19.49 12.68
N ILE A 120 -13.83 19.34 13.63
CA ILE A 120 -12.44 19.74 13.53
C ILE A 120 -11.53 18.55 13.71
N LEU A 121 -10.41 18.52 12.98
CA LEU A 121 -9.38 17.51 13.04
C LEU A 121 -8.02 18.17 13.18
N GLY A 122 -7.32 17.86 14.27
CA GLY A 122 -5.92 18.22 14.50
C GLY A 122 -5.01 17.10 14.04
N THR A 123 -3.96 17.44 13.29
CA THR A 123 -2.99 16.46 12.81
C THR A 123 -1.64 17.12 12.50
N PHE A 124 -0.60 16.32 12.27
CA PHE A 124 0.64 16.80 11.67
C PHE A 124 0.50 16.82 10.14
N PHE A 125 0.93 17.89 9.49
CA PHE A 125 1.02 17.94 8.03
C PHE A 125 2.41 17.54 7.55
N SER A 126 3.46 18.14 8.07
CA SER A 126 4.88 17.81 7.88
C SER A 126 5.66 18.39 9.05
N GLN A 127 5.75 17.65 10.12
CA GLN A 127 6.38 18.12 11.36
C GLN A 127 7.64 17.30 11.64
N PRO A 128 8.77 17.96 11.99
CA PRO A 128 9.95 17.27 12.47
C PRO A 128 9.66 16.61 13.81
N VAL A 129 10.06 15.35 13.94
CA VAL A 129 9.98 14.58 15.18
C VAL A 129 11.38 14.13 15.55
N ASP A 130 11.75 14.33 16.80
CA ASP A 130 13.05 13.92 17.32
C ASP A 130 13.07 12.40 17.53
N ILE A 131 13.76 11.71 16.63
CA ILE A 131 13.90 10.26 16.64
C ILE A 131 15.36 9.92 16.98
N PRO A 132 15.62 9.04 17.95
CA PRO A 132 16.98 8.57 18.21
C PRO A 132 17.63 7.99 16.96
N ASP A 133 18.87 8.41 16.67
CA ASP A 133 19.68 7.98 15.51
C ASP A 133 19.16 8.36 14.12
N GLU A 134 18.17 9.27 14.00
CA GLU A 134 17.64 9.74 12.72
C GLU A 134 17.43 11.26 12.75
N GLU A 135 18.47 12.03 12.40
CA GLU A 135 18.39 13.50 12.38
C GLU A 135 17.45 14.01 11.27
N GLY A 136 16.56 14.93 11.62
CA GLY A 136 15.69 15.61 10.64
C GLY A 136 14.55 14.77 10.10
N TYR A 137 14.10 13.75 10.83
CA TYR A 137 12.93 12.96 10.43
C TYR A 137 11.67 13.82 10.47
N GLU A 138 11.00 13.94 9.32
CA GLU A 138 9.72 14.63 9.18
C GLU A 138 8.59 13.65 8.89
N THR A 139 7.44 13.85 9.54
CA THR A 139 6.28 13.00 9.36
C THR A 139 4.97 13.79 9.43
N GLY A 140 3.89 13.21 8.91
CA GLY A 140 2.57 13.82 8.89
C GLY A 140 1.74 13.41 7.67
N GLN A 141 0.61 14.08 7.48
CA GLN A 141 -0.37 13.72 6.44
C GLN A 141 0.18 13.81 5.02
N LYS A 142 1.14 14.69 4.75
CA LYS A 142 1.78 14.76 3.42
C LYS A 142 2.48 13.44 3.06
N THR A 143 3.03 12.74 4.05
CA THR A 143 3.70 11.44 3.89
C THR A 143 2.72 10.28 3.99
N VAL A 144 1.81 10.35 4.98
CA VAL A 144 0.86 9.26 5.29
C VAL A 144 -0.31 9.21 4.31
N SER A 145 -0.73 10.36 3.78
CA SER A 145 -1.87 10.49 2.88
C SER A 145 -1.49 11.25 1.59
N PRO A 146 -0.60 10.71 0.76
CA PRO A 146 -0.08 11.41 -0.44
C PRO A 146 -1.17 11.69 -1.49
N TYR A 147 -2.34 11.06 -1.38
CA TYR A 147 -3.49 11.27 -2.24
C TYR A 147 -4.31 12.53 -1.86
N TRP A 148 -4.03 13.16 -0.72
CA TRP A 148 -4.67 14.42 -0.35
C TRP A 148 -4.28 15.51 -1.33
N GLN A 149 -5.29 16.15 -1.92
CA GLN A 149 -5.11 17.27 -2.84
C GLN A 149 -5.54 18.56 -2.15
N VAL A 150 -4.65 19.54 -2.12
CA VAL A 150 -4.92 20.86 -1.53
C VAL A 150 -4.90 21.91 -2.62
N THR A 151 -6.00 22.67 -2.72
CA THR A 151 -6.08 23.86 -3.56
C THR A 151 -5.82 25.09 -2.69
N GLY A 152 -4.70 25.75 -2.88
CA GLY A 152 -4.16 26.79 -1.98
C GLY A 152 -2.89 26.29 -1.30
N ASP A 153 -2.64 26.76 -0.11
CA ASP A 153 -1.44 26.44 0.65
C ASP A 153 -1.73 25.48 1.81
N TRP A 154 -0.73 24.67 2.16
CA TRP A 154 -0.77 23.86 3.36
C TRP A 154 -0.60 24.77 4.59
N PRO A 155 -1.27 24.47 5.72
CA PRO A 155 -1.05 25.17 6.96
C PRO A 155 0.41 25.13 7.40
N GLN A 156 0.88 26.21 7.98
CA GLN A 156 2.25 26.30 8.52
C GLN A 156 2.37 25.51 9.83
N GLU A 157 3.46 24.78 9.97
CA GLU A 157 3.84 24.08 11.19
C GLU A 157 5.28 24.46 11.58
N PRO A 158 5.55 24.73 12.87
CA PRO A 158 4.57 24.84 13.94
C PRO A 158 3.57 25.99 13.71
N ALA A 159 2.38 25.89 14.31
CA ALA A 159 1.35 26.91 14.17
C ALA A 159 1.90 28.28 14.56
N GLY A 160 1.76 29.24 13.66
CA GLY A 160 2.17 30.62 13.89
C GLY A 160 1.20 31.39 14.79
N ALA A 161 1.46 32.70 14.94
CA ALA A 161 0.61 33.59 15.72
C ALA A 161 -0.84 33.67 15.16
N GLU A 162 -1.04 33.45 13.89
CA GLU A 162 -2.34 33.29 13.25
C GLU A 162 -2.47 31.83 12.78
N PRO A 163 -3.19 30.97 13.52
CA PRO A 163 -3.40 29.58 13.13
C PRO A 163 -4.10 29.47 11.77
N GLN A 164 -3.69 28.48 10.99
CA GLN A 164 -4.24 28.21 9.67
C GLN A 164 -5.00 26.89 9.65
N THR A 165 -5.99 26.79 8.76
CA THR A 165 -6.80 25.57 8.58
C THR A 165 -6.99 25.25 7.10
N LEU A 166 -7.06 23.97 6.78
CA LEU A 166 -7.65 23.47 5.54
C LEU A 166 -9.16 23.28 5.78
N VAL A 167 -9.94 23.61 4.77
CA VAL A 167 -11.38 23.32 4.76
C VAL A 167 -11.61 22.15 3.83
N GLY A 168 -12.28 21.11 4.30
CA GLY A 168 -12.69 20.01 3.45
C GLY A 168 -13.61 20.50 2.31
N HIS A 169 -13.41 19.96 1.13
CA HIS A 169 -14.07 20.41 -0.10
C HIS A 169 -15.61 20.40 -0.02
N ALA A 170 -16.21 19.41 0.64
CA ALA A 170 -17.66 19.35 0.80
C ALA A 170 -18.15 20.44 1.76
N LEU A 171 -17.45 20.64 2.87
CA LEU A 171 -17.74 21.69 3.84
C LEU A 171 -17.55 23.09 3.23
N ALA A 172 -16.48 23.29 2.46
CA ALA A 172 -16.24 24.57 1.75
C ALA A 172 -17.38 24.93 0.80
N ARG A 173 -17.93 23.95 0.09
CA ARG A 173 -19.10 24.16 -0.79
C ARG A 173 -20.37 24.47 0.00
N GLN A 174 -20.60 23.79 1.11
CA GLN A 174 -21.77 23.98 1.94
C GLN A 174 -21.81 25.37 2.57
N MET A 175 -20.67 25.80 3.11
CA MET A 175 -20.53 27.06 3.87
C MET A 175 -20.13 28.25 2.99
N GLY A 176 -19.68 27.99 1.75
CA GLY A 176 -19.22 29.02 0.83
C GLY A 176 -17.85 29.60 1.15
N TRP A 177 -17.05 28.91 2.00
CA TRP A 177 -15.74 29.38 2.45
C TRP A 177 -14.66 29.22 1.36
N LYS A 178 -13.70 30.17 1.38
CA LYS A 178 -12.62 30.25 0.38
C LYS A 178 -11.28 30.46 1.07
N PRO A 179 -10.15 30.11 0.42
CA PRO A 179 -8.83 30.47 0.90
C PRO A 179 -8.73 31.99 1.14
N GLY A 180 -8.19 32.37 2.32
CA GLY A 180 -8.10 33.74 2.79
C GLY A 180 -9.21 34.17 3.76
N ASP A 181 -10.31 33.42 3.89
CA ASP A 181 -11.37 33.73 4.84
C ASP A 181 -10.87 33.51 6.28
N LYS A 182 -11.38 34.34 7.21
CA LYS A 182 -11.08 34.22 8.65
C LYS A 182 -12.30 33.65 9.37
N LEU A 183 -12.10 32.51 10.01
CA LEU A 183 -13.15 31.80 10.76
C LEU A 183 -12.88 31.93 12.26
N THR A 184 -13.92 32.17 13.05
CA THR A 184 -13.83 32.15 14.50
C THR A 184 -14.43 30.85 15.01
N LEU A 185 -13.57 29.95 15.43
CA LEU A 185 -13.94 28.68 16.05
C LEU A 185 -14.24 28.91 17.54
N ARG A 186 -15.34 28.38 18.02
CA ARG A 186 -15.74 28.43 19.43
C ARG A 186 -16.01 27.02 19.93
N THR A 187 -15.43 26.71 21.08
CA THR A 187 -15.75 25.54 21.89
C THR A 187 -16.34 25.98 23.24
N GLU A 188 -16.60 25.06 24.16
CA GLU A 188 -17.17 25.38 25.48
C GLU A 188 -16.29 26.32 26.31
N GLY A 189 -15.00 26.44 26.03
CA GLY A 189 -14.05 27.23 26.86
C GLY A 189 -13.34 28.37 26.13
N GLU A 190 -13.15 28.27 24.80
CA GLU A 190 -12.26 29.19 24.07
C GLU A 190 -12.79 29.56 22.70
N ALA A 191 -12.30 30.69 22.20
CA ALA A 191 -12.54 31.12 20.82
C ALA A 191 -11.18 31.39 20.16
N VAL A 192 -10.92 30.73 19.04
CA VAL A 192 -9.70 30.88 18.25
C VAL A 192 -10.06 31.33 16.84
N GLN A 193 -9.40 32.39 16.38
CA GLN A 193 -9.50 32.82 14.99
C GLN A 193 -8.49 32.08 14.14
N VAL A 194 -8.94 31.44 13.05
CA VAL A 194 -8.09 30.72 12.10
C VAL A 194 -8.30 31.29 10.70
N THR A 195 -7.25 31.24 9.88
CA THR A 195 -7.32 31.67 8.49
C THR A 195 -7.36 30.43 7.58
N VAL A 196 -8.27 30.38 6.64
CA VAL A 196 -8.35 29.30 5.64
C VAL A 196 -7.15 29.42 4.69
N SER A 197 -6.21 28.46 4.75
CA SER A 197 -5.05 28.43 3.88
C SER A 197 -5.33 27.71 2.54
N GLY A 198 -6.23 26.74 2.54
CA GLY A 198 -6.55 25.95 1.36
C GLY A 198 -7.80 25.11 1.51
N ILE A 199 -8.22 24.51 0.41
CA ILE A 199 -9.33 23.55 0.35
C ILE A 199 -8.76 22.15 0.13
N LEU A 200 -9.14 21.23 1.02
CA LEU A 200 -8.71 19.84 1.01
C LEU A 200 -9.73 18.97 0.24
N SER A 201 -9.24 18.14 -0.65
CA SER A 201 -9.96 17.00 -1.22
C SER A 201 -9.25 15.72 -0.85
N SER A 202 -9.78 15.00 0.12
CA SER A 202 -9.25 13.74 0.64
C SER A 202 -9.94 12.51 0.02
N GLY A 203 -11.20 12.67 -0.40
CA GLY A 203 -12.08 11.57 -0.79
C GLY A 203 -12.62 10.78 0.41
N GLY A 204 -12.43 11.26 1.64
CA GLY A 204 -12.88 10.67 2.89
C GLY A 204 -13.68 11.63 3.77
N ASP A 205 -13.76 11.29 5.04
CA ASP A 205 -14.52 12.05 6.04
C ASP A 205 -13.95 13.47 6.26
N GLU A 206 -12.67 13.67 5.99
CA GLU A 206 -11.99 14.95 6.11
C GLU A 206 -12.54 15.99 5.13
N ASP A 207 -13.23 15.58 4.07
CA ASP A 207 -13.91 16.48 3.13
C ASP A 207 -15.04 17.27 3.79
N ASN A 208 -15.54 16.83 4.96
CA ASN A 208 -16.59 17.48 5.75
C ASN A 208 -16.09 18.10 7.06
N GLN A 209 -14.78 18.36 7.18
CA GLN A 209 -14.13 18.83 8.41
C GLN A 209 -13.22 20.01 8.14
N LEU A 210 -12.89 20.75 9.23
CA LEU A 210 -11.74 21.64 9.26
C LEU A 210 -10.52 20.87 9.72
N VAL A 211 -9.43 20.92 8.97
CA VAL A 211 -8.18 20.21 9.30
C VAL A 211 -7.09 21.23 9.57
N MET A 212 -6.49 21.16 10.75
CA MET A 212 -5.52 22.16 11.22
C MET A 212 -4.38 21.50 12.00
N PRO A 213 -3.30 22.25 12.32
CA PRO A 213 -2.20 21.71 13.13
C PRO A 213 -2.70 21.14 14.45
N LEU A 214 -2.13 20.01 14.88
CA LEU A 214 -2.52 19.29 16.09
C LEU A 214 -2.53 20.21 17.31
N SER A 215 -1.50 21.03 17.50
CA SER A 215 -1.37 21.95 18.62
C SER A 215 -2.52 22.97 18.72
N THR A 216 -3.06 23.38 17.58
CA THR A 216 -4.22 24.30 17.54
C THR A 216 -5.48 23.62 18.08
N VAL A 217 -5.73 22.37 17.70
CA VAL A 217 -6.90 21.62 18.18
C VAL A 217 -6.73 21.21 19.63
N GLN A 218 -5.53 20.81 20.05
CA GLN A 218 -5.22 20.53 21.46
C GLN A 218 -5.50 21.72 22.35
N HIS A 219 -5.09 22.92 21.94
CA HIS A 219 -5.36 24.16 22.66
C HIS A 219 -6.87 24.44 22.71
N LEU A 220 -7.56 24.34 21.58
CA LEU A 220 -8.99 24.63 21.45
C LEU A 220 -9.86 23.67 22.28
N LEU A 221 -9.45 22.40 22.40
CA LEU A 221 -10.16 21.38 23.21
C LEU A 221 -9.67 21.28 24.66
N GLY A 222 -8.62 22.00 25.03
CA GLY A 222 -8.02 21.90 26.38
C GLY A 222 -7.34 20.56 26.64
N LEU A 223 -6.78 19.91 25.61
CA LEU A 223 -6.16 18.59 25.66
C LEU A 223 -4.68 18.64 25.22
N PRO A 224 -3.82 19.40 25.94
CA PRO A 224 -2.43 19.53 25.55
C PRO A 224 -1.69 18.17 25.60
N GLY A 225 -0.92 17.86 24.56
CA GLY A 225 -0.12 16.63 24.47
C GLY A 225 -0.96 15.34 24.33
N LYS A 226 -2.26 15.44 24.02
CA LYS A 226 -3.13 14.28 23.83
C LYS A 226 -3.47 14.06 22.36
N VAL A 227 -3.51 12.78 21.97
CA VAL A 227 -3.94 12.33 20.63
C VAL A 227 -4.98 11.22 20.75
N GLN A 228 -5.95 11.22 19.86
CA GLN A 228 -7.04 10.26 19.87
C GLN A 228 -6.68 8.98 19.09
N ALA A 229 -5.95 9.13 18.01
CA ALA A 229 -5.49 8.03 17.19
C ALA A 229 -4.21 8.41 16.42
N ILE A 230 -3.48 7.42 15.93
CA ILE A 230 -2.31 7.64 15.10
C ILE A 230 -2.44 6.77 13.86
N ARG A 231 -2.40 7.39 12.68
CA ARG A 231 -2.30 6.69 11.41
C ARG A 231 -0.84 6.42 11.10
N VAL A 232 -0.48 5.17 10.82
CA VAL A 232 0.88 4.78 10.45
C VAL A 232 0.87 4.17 9.06
N SER A 233 1.80 4.61 8.23
CA SER A 233 2.10 4.02 6.92
C SER A 233 3.37 3.19 7.03
N ALA A 234 3.28 1.89 6.82
CA ALA A 234 4.40 0.97 6.91
C ALA A 234 4.54 0.15 5.62
N LEU A 235 5.79 -0.12 5.22
CA LEU A 235 6.10 -1.05 4.13
C LEU A 235 5.95 -2.48 4.65
N THR A 236 4.95 -3.19 4.16
CA THR A 236 4.59 -4.53 4.59
C THR A 236 4.69 -5.54 3.46
N VAL A 237 4.82 -6.82 3.80
CA VAL A 237 4.65 -7.93 2.86
C VAL A 237 3.25 -8.52 3.00
N PRO A 238 2.69 -9.13 1.93
CA PRO A 238 1.39 -9.77 1.99
C PRO A 238 1.32 -10.82 3.09
N GLU A 239 0.18 -10.87 3.78
CA GLU A 239 -0.08 -11.88 4.82
C GLU A 239 -0.20 -13.29 4.24
N ASN A 240 0.28 -14.27 4.98
CA ASN A 240 0.20 -15.69 4.65
C ASN A 240 -0.51 -16.48 5.76
N GLU A 241 -0.49 -17.81 5.67
CA GLU A 241 -1.09 -18.71 6.66
C GLU A 241 -0.48 -18.56 8.05
N LEU A 242 0.85 -18.33 8.12
CA LEU A 242 1.56 -18.15 9.39
C LEU A 242 1.12 -16.85 10.07
N SER A 243 1.07 -15.75 9.34
CA SER A 243 0.65 -14.45 9.88
C SER A 243 -0.82 -14.44 10.30
N ARG A 244 -1.71 -15.19 9.59
CA ARG A 244 -3.10 -15.37 10.03
C ARG A 244 -3.20 -16.11 11.34
N ARG A 245 -2.44 -17.24 11.50
CA ARG A 245 -2.44 -18.00 12.77
C ARG A 245 -1.89 -17.16 13.91
N ALA A 246 -0.82 -16.39 13.67
CA ALA A 246 -0.26 -15.47 14.66
C ALA A 246 -1.29 -14.47 15.18
N ARG A 247 -2.09 -13.90 14.26
CA ARG A 247 -3.13 -12.93 14.60
C ARG A 247 -4.28 -13.55 15.39
N GLU A 248 -4.67 -14.79 15.09
CA GLU A 248 -5.73 -15.48 15.80
C GLU A 248 -5.30 -15.91 17.20
N ASN A 249 -4.09 -16.42 17.32
CA ASN A 249 -3.52 -16.84 18.60
C ASN A 249 -2.00 -16.92 18.52
N LEU A 250 -1.33 -15.96 19.12
CA LEU A 250 0.13 -15.88 19.16
C LEU A 250 0.76 -17.04 19.94
N ASP A 251 0.09 -17.50 21.01
CA ASP A 251 0.55 -18.61 21.86
C ASP A 251 0.48 -19.99 21.16
N ALA A 252 -0.23 -20.07 20.03
CA ALA A 252 -0.32 -21.29 19.23
C ALA A 252 0.90 -21.49 18.30
N LEU A 253 1.79 -20.51 18.19
CA LEU A 253 3.01 -20.61 17.41
C LEU A 253 4.11 -21.29 18.23
N ASN A 254 4.90 -22.14 17.58
CA ASN A 254 6.16 -22.60 18.19
C ASN A 254 7.24 -21.50 18.07
N ALA A 255 8.37 -21.66 18.77
CA ALA A 255 9.42 -20.65 18.84
C ALA A 255 9.96 -20.28 17.44
N GLU A 256 10.16 -21.27 16.54
CA GLU A 256 10.67 -21.03 15.18
C GLU A 256 9.64 -20.27 14.33
N GLU A 257 8.35 -20.60 14.46
CA GLU A 257 7.26 -19.91 13.77
C GLU A 257 7.09 -18.48 14.28
N TYR A 258 7.23 -18.29 15.60
CA TYR A 258 7.18 -16.96 16.19
C TYR A 258 8.33 -16.08 15.70
N ASP A 259 9.58 -16.57 15.74
CA ASP A 259 10.74 -15.84 15.25
C ASP A 259 10.60 -15.48 13.77
N LEU A 260 10.13 -16.44 12.95
CA LEU A 260 9.91 -16.20 11.52
C LEU A 260 8.84 -15.13 11.28
N TRP A 261 7.74 -15.17 12.03
CA TRP A 261 6.68 -14.17 11.91
C TRP A 261 7.15 -12.80 12.41
N TYR A 262 7.80 -12.74 13.58
CA TYR A 262 8.29 -11.49 14.17
C TYR A 262 9.33 -10.79 13.28
N CYS A 263 10.22 -11.57 12.66
CA CYS A 263 11.26 -11.12 11.74
C CYS A 263 10.79 -10.98 10.28
N THR A 264 9.50 -11.09 10.00
CA THR A 264 8.92 -10.83 8.68
C THR A 264 8.03 -9.60 8.75
N ALA A 265 8.17 -8.67 7.79
CA ALA A 265 7.45 -7.39 7.77
C ALA A 265 5.95 -7.55 7.43
N TYR A 266 5.25 -8.48 8.08
CA TYR A 266 3.80 -8.54 8.02
C TYR A 266 3.18 -7.34 8.71
N VAL A 267 2.02 -6.90 8.24
CA VAL A 267 1.29 -5.82 8.91
C VAL A 267 0.93 -6.20 10.36
N SER A 268 0.62 -7.47 10.60
CA SER A 268 0.33 -8.01 11.94
C SER A 268 1.55 -8.02 12.86
N SER A 269 2.74 -8.33 12.35
CA SER A 269 3.99 -8.30 13.14
C SER A 269 4.39 -6.86 13.51
N ILE A 270 4.27 -5.93 12.56
CA ILE A 270 4.56 -4.52 12.83
C ILE A 270 3.54 -3.93 13.81
N ALA A 271 2.25 -4.27 13.65
CA ALA A 271 1.20 -3.83 14.57
C ALA A 271 1.46 -4.29 16.00
N HIS A 272 1.86 -5.53 16.19
CA HIS A 272 2.20 -6.08 17.51
C HIS A 272 3.38 -5.34 18.16
N GLN A 273 4.45 -5.06 17.39
CA GLN A 273 5.59 -4.31 17.91
C GLN A 273 5.25 -2.86 18.26
N LEU A 274 4.35 -2.23 17.51
CA LEU A 274 3.84 -0.89 17.84
C LEU A 274 2.98 -0.90 19.10
N GLU A 275 2.21 -1.97 19.33
CA GLU A 275 1.41 -2.15 20.56
C GLU A 275 2.31 -2.33 21.80
N GLU A 276 3.46 -3.00 21.65
CA GLU A 276 4.46 -3.12 22.71
C GLU A 276 5.19 -1.79 22.99
N ALA A 277 5.38 -0.95 21.94
CA ALA A 277 6.15 0.30 22.03
C ALA A 277 5.35 1.48 22.59
N ILE A 278 4.02 1.46 22.49
CA ILE A 278 3.14 2.58 22.91
C ILE A 278 2.25 2.12 24.05
N SER A 279 2.40 2.78 25.19
CA SER A 279 1.68 2.42 26.42
C SER A 279 0.17 2.61 26.29
N GLY A 280 -0.60 1.57 26.59
CA GLY A 280 -2.06 1.64 26.57
C GLY A 280 -2.68 1.78 25.17
N ALA A 281 -1.93 1.43 24.13
CA ALA A 281 -2.43 1.39 22.75
C ALA A 281 -3.02 0.04 22.40
N GLU A 282 -4.00 0.04 21.52
CA GLU A 282 -4.47 -1.09 20.73
C GLU A 282 -4.16 -0.79 19.26
N VAL A 283 -3.44 -1.68 18.60
CA VAL A 283 -2.95 -1.45 17.23
C VAL A 283 -3.66 -2.35 16.25
N ARG A 284 -4.31 -1.74 15.26
CA ARG A 284 -5.13 -2.45 14.28
C ARG A 284 -4.62 -2.24 12.86
N PRO A 285 -4.41 -3.32 12.11
CA PRO A 285 -4.25 -3.20 10.68
C PRO A 285 -5.52 -2.66 10.01
N VAL A 286 -5.37 -1.72 9.09
CA VAL A 286 -6.47 -1.23 8.24
C VAL A 286 -6.67 -2.22 7.09
N TRP A 287 -7.49 -3.23 7.34
CA TRP A 287 -7.67 -4.40 6.45
C TRP A 287 -8.15 -4.03 5.04
N GLN A 288 -8.88 -2.94 4.87
CA GLN A 288 -9.34 -2.49 3.56
C GLN A 288 -8.15 -2.14 2.65
N VAL A 289 -7.06 -1.64 3.23
CA VAL A 289 -5.83 -1.35 2.52
C VAL A 289 -4.98 -2.62 2.37
N ALA A 290 -4.77 -3.37 3.46
CA ALA A 290 -3.93 -4.57 3.47
C ALA A 290 -4.54 -5.75 2.69
N ALA A 291 -5.85 -5.99 2.76
CA ALA A 291 -6.51 -7.12 2.10
C ALA A 291 -6.69 -6.92 0.58
N SER A 292 -6.85 -5.69 0.12
CA SER A 292 -6.95 -5.40 -1.33
C SER A 292 -5.64 -5.71 -2.06
N GLU A 293 -4.50 -5.55 -1.40
CA GLU A 293 -3.18 -5.83 -1.96
C GLU A 293 -3.02 -7.31 -2.33
N GLY A 294 -3.28 -8.22 -1.40
CA GLY A 294 -3.07 -9.67 -1.61
C GLY A 294 -3.99 -10.25 -2.66
N VAL A 295 -5.29 -9.97 -2.60
CA VAL A 295 -6.29 -10.53 -3.50
C VAL A 295 -6.10 -10.08 -4.95
N VAL A 296 -5.71 -8.83 -5.17
CA VAL A 296 -5.46 -8.29 -6.53
C VAL A 296 -4.19 -8.91 -7.11
N ILE A 297 -3.11 -8.98 -6.33
CA ILE A 297 -1.84 -9.57 -6.75
C ILE A 297 -2.03 -11.06 -7.10
N ASP A 298 -2.70 -11.83 -6.25
CA ASP A 298 -2.96 -13.26 -6.49
C ASP A 298 -3.78 -13.50 -7.77
N LYS A 299 -4.80 -12.68 -8.03
CA LYS A 299 -5.60 -12.78 -9.27
C LYS A 299 -4.79 -12.42 -10.51
N ILE A 300 -3.93 -11.41 -10.44
CA ILE A 300 -3.05 -11.03 -11.55
C ILE A 300 -2.02 -12.13 -11.80
N GLN A 301 -1.40 -12.69 -10.76
CA GLN A 301 -0.45 -13.79 -10.88
C GLN A 301 -1.10 -15.04 -11.48
N LEU A 302 -2.31 -15.39 -11.04
CA LEU A 302 -3.07 -16.49 -11.60
C LEU A 302 -3.36 -16.27 -13.09
N LEU A 303 -3.82 -15.08 -13.47
CA LEU A 303 -4.11 -14.73 -14.86
C LEU A 303 -2.84 -14.82 -15.72
N MET A 304 -1.72 -14.29 -15.24
CA MET A 304 -0.42 -14.37 -15.91
C MET A 304 0.06 -15.82 -16.06
N ALA A 305 -0.12 -16.66 -15.03
CA ALA A 305 0.21 -18.08 -15.09
C ALA A 305 -0.61 -18.80 -16.18
N VAL A 306 -1.93 -18.56 -16.25
CA VAL A 306 -2.82 -19.13 -17.27
C VAL A 306 -2.39 -18.72 -18.68
N VAL A 307 -2.10 -17.42 -18.88
CA VAL A 307 -1.63 -16.90 -20.19
C VAL A 307 -0.29 -17.53 -20.58
N THR A 308 0.62 -17.69 -19.62
CA THR A 308 1.94 -18.31 -19.85
C THR A 308 1.81 -19.77 -20.26
N VAL A 309 0.96 -20.54 -19.58
CA VAL A 309 0.67 -21.94 -19.91
C VAL A 309 0.04 -22.04 -21.32
N ALA A 310 -0.94 -21.18 -21.63
CA ALA A 310 -1.57 -21.14 -22.95
C ALA A 310 -0.55 -20.82 -24.06
N ALA A 311 0.36 -19.88 -23.84
CA ALA A 311 1.43 -19.53 -24.77
C ALA A 311 2.41 -20.70 -24.98
N LEU A 312 2.76 -21.43 -23.91
CA LEU A 312 3.59 -22.65 -24.00
C LEU A 312 2.92 -23.72 -24.85
N VAL A 313 1.65 -24.01 -24.61
CA VAL A 313 0.88 -25.00 -25.37
C VAL A 313 0.78 -24.60 -26.85
N ALA A 314 0.46 -23.34 -27.14
CA ALA A 314 0.40 -22.84 -28.52
C ALA A 314 1.76 -22.95 -29.24
N SER A 315 2.85 -22.64 -28.56
CA SER A 315 4.22 -22.78 -29.07
C SER A 315 4.59 -24.23 -29.36
N ALA A 316 4.25 -25.15 -28.44
CA ALA A 316 4.47 -26.57 -28.61
C ALA A 316 3.70 -27.13 -29.83
N MET A 317 2.44 -26.73 -29.98
CA MET A 317 1.62 -27.11 -31.17
C MET A 317 2.20 -26.54 -32.44
N GLY A 318 2.68 -25.29 -32.44
CA GLY A 318 3.35 -24.67 -33.59
C GLY A 318 4.61 -25.44 -34.02
N ILE A 319 5.47 -25.81 -33.07
CA ILE A 319 6.68 -26.60 -33.31
C ILE A 319 6.30 -28.00 -33.83
N ALA A 320 5.33 -28.66 -33.23
CA ALA A 320 4.85 -29.98 -33.62
C ALA A 320 4.31 -29.95 -35.08
N SER A 321 3.54 -28.92 -35.43
CA SER A 321 3.03 -28.74 -36.79
C SER A 321 4.15 -28.57 -37.82
N LEU A 322 5.16 -27.75 -37.52
CA LEU A 322 6.34 -27.57 -38.37
C LEU A 322 7.16 -28.86 -38.55
N MET A 323 7.36 -29.61 -37.44
CA MET A 323 8.05 -30.89 -37.47
C MET A 323 7.29 -31.94 -38.31
N THR A 324 5.97 -32.05 -38.12
CA THR A 324 5.11 -32.94 -38.88
C THR A 324 5.18 -32.64 -40.38
N SER A 325 5.08 -31.37 -40.78
CA SER A 325 5.22 -30.95 -42.17
C SER A 325 6.57 -31.36 -42.75
N THR A 326 7.66 -31.20 -41.99
CA THR A 326 9.02 -31.56 -42.42
C THR A 326 9.19 -33.09 -42.60
N ILE A 327 8.58 -33.89 -41.70
CA ILE A 327 8.60 -35.34 -41.75
C ILE A 327 7.80 -35.84 -42.98
N MET A 328 6.60 -35.28 -43.21
CA MET A 328 5.75 -35.65 -44.33
C MET A 328 6.44 -35.43 -45.68
N GLU A 329 7.20 -34.36 -45.85
CA GLU A 329 7.96 -34.10 -47.07
C GLU A 329 9.11 -35.09 -47.29
N ARG A 330 9.71 -35.60 -46.22
CA ARG A 330 10.76 -36.63 -46.30
C ARG A 330 10.24 -38.05 -46.15
N ALA A 331 8.92 -38.24 -46.16
CA ALA A 331 8.31 -39.57 -45.97
C ALA A 331 8.81 -40.60 -46.94
N LYS A 332 9.06 -40.22 -48.24
CA LYS A 332 9.64 -41.11 -49.26
C LYS A 332 11.08 -41.48 -48.93
N GLU A 333 11.91 -40.57 -48.48
CA GLU A 333 13.30 -40.83 -48.08
C GLU A 333 13.36 -41.73 -46.85
N ILE A 334 12.51 -41.45 -45.86
CA ILE A 334 12.35 -42.25 -44.65
C ILE A 334 11.84 -43.65 -44.95
N GLY A 335 10.87 -43.76 -45.87
CA GLY A 335 10.36 -45.05 -46.35
C GLY A 335 11.43 -45.88 -47.02
N LEU A 336 12.28 -45.28 -47.85
CA LEU A 336 13.40 -45.94 -48.47
C LEU A 336 14.45 -46.45 -47.46
N MET A 337 14.80 -45.61 -46.48
CA MET A 337 15.72 -46.01 -45.39
C MET A 337 15.14 -47.14 -44.54
N LYS A 338 13.85 -47.17 -44.28
CA LYS A 338 13.15 -48.26 -43.58
C LYS A 338 13.18 -49.55 -44.43
N ALA A 339 12.96 -49.45 -45.73
CA ALA A 339 13.00 -50.58 -46.64
C ALA A 339 14.42 -51.19 -46.75
N LEU A 340 15.45 -50.39 -46.59
CA LEU A 340 16.86 -50.81 -46.52
C LEU A 340 17.30 -51.34 -45.14
N GLY A 341 16.35 -51.41 -44.12
CA GLY A 341 16.61 -52.04 -42.83
C GLY A 341 17.09 -51.07 -41.71
N ALA A 342 16.93 -49.76 -41.90
CA ALA A 342 17.28 -48.79 -40.87
C ALA A 342 16.36 -48.96 -39.65
N ARG A 343 16.96 -48.95 -38.43
CA ARG A 343 16.24 -49.01 -37.16
C ARG A 343 15.59 -47.66 -36.81
N GLN A 344 14.49 -47.68 -36.03
CA GLN A 344 13.73 -46.48 -35.69
C GLN A 344 14.56 -45.33 -35.05
N TRP A 345 15.59 -45.66 -34.30
CA TRP A 345 16.47 -44.66 -33.69
C TRP A 345 17.55 -44.10 -34.63
N GLN A 346 17.70 -44.66 -35.84
CA GLN A 346 18.63 -44.23 -36.90
C GLN A 346 17.98 -43.26 -37.88
N ILE A 347 16.66 -43.15 -37.86
CA ILE A 347 15.79 -42.29 -38.67
C ILE A 347 15.39 -41.04 -37.85
#